data_c0d75bb8d548435303146e74524e06d9
#
_entry.id   c0d75bb8d548435303146e74524e06d9
#
_cell.length_a   1.000
_cell.length_b   1.000
_cell.length_c   1.000
_cell.angle_alpha   90.00
_cell.angle_beta   90.00
_cell.angle_gamma   90.00
#
_symmetry.space_group_name_H-M   'P 1'
#
loop_
_entity.id
_entity.type
_entity.pdbx_description
1 polymer ?
#
loop_
_entity_poly.entity_id
_entity_poly.type
_entity_poly.pdbx_seq_one_letter_code
_entity_poly.pdbx_strand_id
1 'polypeptide(L)'
;MRSGRRMILGAMPLLLLSSTLFAETPLNADAHSLVYEVQRGDNLTAIAKKNHVTVDLIKKVNGLMSDRLNIGSKLKIPTYKLSILVDKSDNTLVLKGDQDILKSYVVSTGTNNSTPVGTFKVTDKLENPTWYKAGAVKKPGDKDNQLGTRWLGISAKGYGIHGTIEPEKLGQQVTAGCVRMKNEEAEELYSLVPPGTDVTIQD
;
A
#
# COMPACT_ATOMS: atom_id res chain seq x y z
N MET A 1 -39.43 -48.76 -36.20
CA MET A 1 -39.14 -48.52 -34.79
C MET A 1 -37.91 -47.67 -34.71
N ARG A 2 -38.05 -46.33 -34.44
CA ARG A 2 -36.93 -45.38 -34.29
C ARG A 2 -36.82 -45.03 -32.83
N SER A 3 -35.71 -45.46 -32.22
CA SER A 3 -35.33 -45.15 -30.84
C SER A 3 -34.73 -43.76 -30.76
N GLY A 4 -35.40 -42.80 -30.13
CA GLY A 4 -34.91 -41.46 -29.87
C GLY A 4 -34.06 -41.46 -28.60
N ARG A 5 -32.75 -41.17 -28.74
CA ARG A 5 -31.84 -40.85 -27.62
C ARG A 5 -32.11 -39.42 -27.16
N ARG A 6 -32.64 -39.26 -25.96
CA ARG A 6 -32.70 -37.97 -25.26
C ARG A 6 -31.30 -37.61 -24.73
N MET A 7 -30.77 -36.52 -25.23
CA MET A 7 -29.53 -35.90 -24.71
C MET A 7 -29.93 -35.08 -23.48
N ILE A 8 -29.39 -35.48 -22.31
CA ILE A 8 -29.55 -34.74 -21.06
C ILE A 8 -28.43 -33.70 -21.06
N LEU A 9 -28.75 -32.41 -21.26
CA LEU A 9 -27.84 -31.31 -21.01
C LEU A 9 -27.66 -31.16 -19.48
N GLY A 10 -26.50 -31.54 -18.97
CA GLY A 10 -26.11 -31.26 -17.62
C GLY A 10 -25.83 -29.76 -17.47
N ALA A 11 -26.62 -29.05 -16.71
CA ALA A 11 -26.33 -27.67 -16.28
C ALA A 11 -25.16 -27.69 -15.31
N MET A 12 -24.04 -27.15 -15.72
CA MET A 12 -22.86 -26.91 -14.89
C MET A 12 -23.17 -25.71 -13.95
N PRO A 13 -23.06 -25.85 -12.63
CA PRO A 13 -23.31 -24.74 -11.74
C PRO A 13 -22.23 -23.69 -11.95
N LEU A 14 -22.62 -22.47 -12.28
CA LEU A 14 -21.79 -21.27 -12.31
C LEU A 14 -21.33 -20.97 -10.87
N LEU A 15 -20.09 -21.29 -10.54
CA LEU A 15 -19.50 -20.87 -9.27
C LEU A 15 -19.36 -19.33 -9.31
N LEU A 16 -20.26 -18.65 -8.62
CA LEU A 16 -20.13 -17.23 -8.30
C LEU A 16 -18.95 -17.10 -7.32
N LEU A 17 -17.77 -16.71 -7.83
CA LEU A 17 -16.71 -16.17 -6.97
C LEU A 17 -17.28 -14.92 -6.29
N SER A 18 -17.64 -15.05 -5.03
CA SER A 18 -17.92 -13.92 -4.17
C SER A 18 -16.60 -13.20 -3.89
N SER A 19 -16.26 -12.19 -4.69
CA SER A 19 -15.27 -11.19 -4.29
C SER A 19 -15.84 -10.47 -3.06
N THR A 20 -15.29 -10.76 -1.88
CA THR A 20 -15.55 -9.97 -0.68
C THR A 20 -14.97 -8.58 -0.93
N LEU A 21 -15.82 -7.65 -1.38
CA LEU A 21 -15.48 -6.23 -1.35
C LEU A 21 -15.33 -5.84 0.11
N PHE A 22 -14.10 -5.67 0.56
CA PHE A 22 -13.84 -5.01 1.84
C PHE A 22 -14.28 -3.55 1.70
N ALA A 23 -15.24 -3.12 2.54
CA ALA A 23 -15.63 -1.73 2.60
C ALA A 23 -14.44 -0.92 3.13
N GLU A 24 -13.89 -0.03 2.30
CA GLU A 24 -12.83 0.91 2.72
C GLU A 24 -13.42 2.01 3.60
N THR A 25 -12.83 2.25 4.75
CA THR A 25 -13.18 3.38 5.60
C THR A 25 -12.49 4.64 5.06
N PRO A 26 -13.20 5.76 4.88
CA PRO A 26 -12.58 6.99 4.43
C PRO A 26 -11.41 7.41 5.35
N LEU A 27 -10.30 7.86 4.78
CA LEU A 27 -9.13 8.37 5.51
C LEU A 27 -9.44 9.55 6.45
N ASN A 28 -10.62 10.17 6.27
CA ASN A 28 -11.09 11.31 7.07
C ASN A 28 -11.81 10.84 8.35
N ALA A 29 -11.33 9.88 9.07
CA ALA A 29 -12.00 9.36 10.26
C ALA A 29 -12.13 10.45 11.34
N ASP A 30 -13.28 11.14 11.39
CA ASP A 30 -13.60 12.11 12.46
C ASP A 30 -13.53 11.46 13.87
N ALA A 31 -13.76 10.16 13.94
CA ALA A 31 -13.69 9.38 15.17
C ALA A 31 -12.26 9.16 15.71
N HIS A 32 -11.24 9.26 14.84
CA HIS A 32 -9.84 8.95 15.17
C HIS A 32 -8.90 10.10 14.80
N SER A 33 -9.26 11.33 15.18
CA SER A 33 -8.41 12.50 15.00
C SER A 33 -8.48 13.43 16.20
N LEU A 34 -7.35 14.07 16.52
CA LEU A 34 -7.33 15.21 17.42
C LEU A 34 -7.48 16.52 16.59
N VAL A 35 -8.13 17.52 17.18
CA VAL A 35 -8.20 18.85 16.60
C VAL A 35 -7.02 19.65 17.14
N TYR A 36 -6.12 20.09 16.23
CA TYR A 36 -4.98 20.92 16.55
C TYR A 36 -5.19 22.33 16.05
N GLU A 37 -5.05 23.36 16.93
CA GLU A 37 -5.11 24.77 16.55
C GLU A 37 -3.72 25.27 16.20
N VAL A 38 -3.54 25.77 14.98
CA VAL A 38 -2.26 26.24 14.44
C VAL A 38 -1.76 27.45 15.21
N GLN A 39 -0.56 27.34 15.75
CA GLN A 39 0.11 28.38 16.53
C GLN A 39 1.14 29.15 15.68
N ARG A 40 1.55 30.32 16.16
CA ARG A 40 2.61 31.11 15.52
C ARG A 40 3.93 30.31 15.50
N GLY A 41 4.51 30.16 14.30
CA GLY A 41 5.76 29.42 14.09
C GLY A 41 5.55 27.96 13.71
N ASP A 42 4.31 27.46 13.68
CA ASP A 42 4.03 26.10 13.24
C ASP A 42 4.28 25.91 11.74
N ASN A 43 4.66 24.69 11.41
CA ASN A 43 4.69 24.18 10.05
C ASN A 43 4.25 22.70 10.03
N LEU A 44 3.75 22.25 8.88
CA LEU A 44 3.21 20.90 8.73
C LEU A 44 4.26 19.81 9.05
N THR A 45 5.52 20.04 8.74
CA THR A 45 6.59 19.06 9.00
C THR A 45 6.79 18.83 10.50
N ALA A 46 6.83 19.90 11.30
CA ALA A 46 6.95 19.80 12.75
C ALA A 46 5.72 19.15 13.39
N ILE A 47 4.52 19.52 12.93
CA ILE A 47 3.24 18.94 13.40
C ILE A 47 3.20 17.44 13.06
N ALA A 48 3.52 17.06 11.82
CA ALA A 48 3.55 15.68 11.37
C ALA A 48 4.53 14.83 12.18
N LYS A 49 5.76 15.31 12.36
CA LYS A 49 6.79 14.62 13.15
C LYS A 49 6.36 14.41 14.61
N LYS A 50 5.77 15.42 15.25
CA LYS A 50 5.29 15.35 16.64
C LYS A 50 4.20 14.29 16.80
N ASN A 51 3.36 14.08 15.78
CA ASN A 51 2.23 13.18 15.83
C ASN A 51 2.48 11.84 15.13
N HIS A 52 3.72 11.58 14.67
CA HIS A 52 4.09 10.32 14.00
C HIS A 52 3.26 10.01 12.75
N VAL A 53 2.87 11.04 12.01
CA VAL A 53 2.14 10.94 10.73
C VAL A 53 2.95 11.62 9.62
N THR A 54 2.52 11.49 8.37
CA THR A 54 3.13 12.21 7.26
C THR A 54 2.47 13.58 7.04
N VAL A 55 3.19 14.52 6.41
CA VAL A 55 2.63 15.80 5.96
C VAL A 55 1.48 15.55 4.99
N ASP A 56 1.66 14.61 4.06
CA ASP A 56 0.66 14.29 3.05
C ASP A 56 -0.63 13.71 3.66
N LEU A 57 -0.51 12.89 4.70
CA LEU A 57 -1.68 12.38 5.43
C LEU A 57 -2.44 13.54 6.11
N ILE A 58 -1.75 14.48 6.77
CA ILE A 58 -2.39 15.66 7.34
C ILE A 58 -3.08 16.48 6.24
N LYS A 59 -2.40 16.74 5.12
CA LYS A 59 -2.97 17.47 3.99
C LYS A 59 -4.22 16.78 3.45
N LYS A 60 -4.15 15.46 3.23
CA LYS A 60 -5.25 14.67 2.67
C LYS A 60 -6.50 14.70 3.56
N VAL A 61 -6.32 14.50 4.88
CA VAL A 61 -7.42 14.52 5.87
C VAL A 61 -8.07 15.89 6.00
N ASN A 62 -7.31 16.98 5.78
CA ASN A 62 -7.80 18.35 5.90
C ASN A 62 -8.14 19.02 4.55
N GLY A 63 -7.99 18.32 3.43
CA GLY A 63 -8.21 18.90 2.10
C GLY A 63 -7.25 20.05 1.75
N LEU A 64 -6.03 20.05 2.30
CA LEU A 64 -5.04 21.10 2.07
C LEU A 64 -4.32 20.89 0.73
N MET A 65 -4.35 21.90 -0.12
CA MET A 65 -3.68 21.90 -1.43
C MET A 65 -2.23 22.41 -1.36
N SER A 66 -1.81 22.98 -0.22
CA SER A 66 -0.45 23.51 0.00
C SER A 66 -0.03 23.34 1.45
N ASP A 67 1.24 23.63 1.74
CA ASP A 67 1.80 23.53 3.09
C ASP A 67 1.54 24.81 3.93
N ARG A 68 0.87 25.80 3.36
CA ARG A 68 0.59 27.06 4.04
C ARG A 68 -0.44 26.87 5.13
N LEU A 69 -0.09 27.29 6.34
CA LEU A 69 -0.96 27.30 7.51
C LEU A 69 -1.39 28.71 7.87
N ASN A 70 -2.63 28.87 8.32
CA ASN A 70 -3.11 30.11 8.91
C ASN A 70 -3.16 29.96 10.44
N ILE A 71 -2.59 30.91 11.18
CA ILE A 71 -2.64 30.93 12.64
C ILE A 71 -4.10 30.93 13.09
N GLY A 72 -4.42 30.08 14.09
CA GLY A 72 -5.79 29.91 14.61
C GLY A 72 -6.66 28.96 13.78
N SER A 73 -6.21 28.49 12.59
CA SER A 73 -6.95 27.45 11.88
C SER A 73 -6.88 26.10 12.62
N LYS A 74 -7.93 25.29 12.46
CA LYS A 74 -8.01 23.97 13.08
C LYS A 74 -7.64 22.90 12.08
N LEU A 75 -6.72 22.03 12.46
CA LEU A 75 -6.31 20.86 11.70
C LEU A 75 -6.79 19.58 12.40
N LYS A 76 -7.35 18.66 11.63
CA LYS A 76 -7.57 17.28 12.06
C LYS A 76 -6.25 16.52 11.92
N ILE A 77 -5.72 15.99 13.00
CA ILE A 77 -4.52 15.16 13.00
C ILE A 77 -4.92 13.72 13.30
N PRO A 78 -4.71 12.78 12.37
CA PRO A 78 -5.02 11.37 12.61
C PRO A 78 -4.31 10.82 13.83
N THR A 79 -5.02 10.07 14.67
CA THR A 79 -4.48 9.45 15.90
C THR A 79 -4.41 7.93 15.80
N TYR A 80 -5.00 7.33 14.75
CA TYR A 80 -4.90 5.89 14.53
C TYR A 80 -3.47 5.47 14.17
N LYS A 81 -3.07 4.30 14.65
CA LYS A 81 -1.79 3.70 14.28
C LYS A 81 -1.91 3.04 12.91
N LEU A 82 -1.12 3.54 11.95
CA LEU A 82 -1.03 2.89 10.64
C LEU A 82 -0.28 1.56 10.71
N SER A 83 -0.75 0.58 9.96
CA SER A 83 -0.08 -0.70 9.73
C SER A 83 -0.38 -1.23 8.33
N ILE A 84 0.51 -2.05 7.82
CA ILE A 84 0.37 -2.72 6.53
C ILE A 84 0.23 -4.23 6.79
N LEU A 85 -0.77 -4.83 6.14
CA LEU A 85 -0.93 -6.29 6.09
C LEU A 85 -0.77 -6.72 4.64
N VAL A 86 0.13 -7.67 4.39
CA VAL A 86 0.28 -8.34 3.09
C VAL A 86 -0.16 -9.78 3.24
N ASP A 87 -1.13 -10.19 2.43
CA ASP A 87 -1.55 -11.57 2.28
C ASP A 87 -1.01 -12.12 0.96
N LYS A 88 -0.11 -13.10 1.05
CA LYS A 88 0.54 -13.69 -0.12
C LYS A 88 -0.37 -14.66 -0.86
N SER A 89 -1.29 -15.31 -0.16
CA SER A 89 -2.23 -16.27 -0.77
C SER A 89 -3.19 -15.57 -1.71
N ASP A 90 -3.65 -14.37 -1.34
CA ASP A 90 -4.57 -13.55 -2.13
C ASP A 90 -3.86 -12.49 -2.99
N ASN A 91 -2.53 -12.34 -2.83
CA ASN A 91 -1.76 -11.26 -3.45
C ASN A 91 -2.37 -9.88 -3.20
N THR A 92 -2.69 -9.60 -1.93
CA THR A 92 -3.28 -8.34 -1.49
C THR A 92 -2.38 -7.62 -0.48
N LEU A 93 -2.46 -6.29 -0.48
CA LEU A 93 -1.88 -5.43 0.53
C LEU A 93 -2.97 -4.54 1.09
N VAL A 94 -3.13 -4.52 2.41
CA VAL A 94 -4.11 -3.71 3.11
C VAL A 94 -3.40 -2.69 3.99
N LEU A 95 -3.72 -1.40 3.78
CA LEU A 95 -3.35 -0.33 4.71
C LEU A 95 -4.45 -0.22 5.77
N LYS A 96 -4.07 -0.35 7.04
CA LYS A 96 -4.97 -0.27 8.19
C LYS A 96 -4.66 0.95 9.04
N GLY A 97 -5.73 1.50 9.65
CA GLY A 97 -5.65 2.46 10.77
C GLY A 97 -6.28 1.80 11.99
N ASP A 98 -5.47 1.42 12.97
CA ASP A 98 -5.87 0.52 14.07
C ASP A 98 -6.46 -0.79 13.51
N GLN A 99 -7.77 -1.02 13.67
CA GLN A 99 -8.46 -2.21 13.16
C GLN A 99 -9.18 -1.96 11.82
N ASP A 100 -9.33 -0.70 11.42
CA ASP A 100 -10.09 -0.33 10.22
C ASP A 100 -9.25 -0.49 8.95
N ILE A 101 -9.88 -0.97 7.88
CA ILE A 101 -9.28 -1.02 6.56
C ILE A 101 -9.44 0.34 5.90
N LEU A 102 -8.31 1.03 5.68
CA LEU A 102 -8.28 2.33 5.01
C LEU A 102 -8.17 2.21 3.50
N LYS A 103 -7.40 1.21 3.03
CA LYS A 103 -7.14 0.96 1.61
C LYS A 103 -6.79 -0.50 1.38
N SER A 104 -7.16 -1.00 0.21
CA SER A 104 -6.78 -2.34 -0.28
C SER A 104 -6.18 -2.24 -1.67
N TYR A 105 -5.12 -3.00 -1.91
CA TYR A 105 -4.37 -2.99 -3.18
C TYR A 105 -4.10 -4.42 -3.64
N VAL A 106 -4.14 -4.63 -4.96
CA VAL A 106 -3.66 -5.87 -5.58
C VAL A 106 -2.16 -5.76 -5.77
N VAL A 107 -1.42 -6.74 -5.27
CA VAL A 107 0.04 -6.76 -5.33
C VAL A 107 0.57 -8.03 -5.99
N SER A 108 1.86 -8.07 -6.30
CA SER A 108 2.57 -9.31 -6.62
C SER A 108 3.58 -9.61 -5.54
N THR A 109 3.78 -10.89 -5.27
CA THR A 109 4.70 -11.40 -4.26
C THR A 109 5.75 -12.33 -4.89
N GLY A 110 6.59 -12.91 -4.07
CA GLY A 110 7.73 -13.72 -4.52
C GLY A 110 7.35 -15.07 -5.10
N THR A 111 7.99 -15.43 -6.20
CA THR A 111 7.91 -16.77 -6.80
C THR A 111 8.27 -17.84 -5.76
N ASN A 112 7.59 -18.97 -5.81
CA ASN A 112 7.78 -20.07 -4.85
C ASN A 112 7.66 -19.62 -3.40
N ASN A 113 6.75 -18.71 -3.14
CA ASN A 113 6.48 -18.21 -1.79
C ASN A 113 7.67 -17.52 -1.11
N SER A 114 8.61 -16.95 -1.88
CA SER A 114 9.88 -16.37 -1.38
C SER A 114 9.74 -15.05 -0.64
N THR A 115 8.57 -14.38 -0.66
CA THR A 115 8.31 -13.22 0.20
C THR A 115 8.29 -13.67 1.67
N PRO A 116 9.13 -13.08 2.55
CA PRO A 116 9.26 -13.55 3.92
C PRO A 116 7.97 -13.32 4.73
N VAL A 117 7.56 -14.33 5.48
CA VAL A 117 6.45 -14.21 6.46
C VAL A 117 6.98 -13.66 7.78
N GLY A 118 6.21 -12.80 8.43
CA GLY A 118 6.55 -12.23 9.72
C GLY A 118 6.08 -10.80 9.90
N THR A 119 6.54 -10.17 10.98
CA THR A 119 6.27 -8.76 11.28
C THR A 119 7.56 -7.95 11.13
N PHE A 120 7.50 -6.94 10.32
CA PHE A 120 8.59 -6.05 9.95
C PHE A 120 8.20 -4.60 10.21
N LYS A 121 9.13 -3.67 9.93
CA LYS A 121 8.86 -2.23 9.96
C LYS A 121 9.32 -1.58 8.67
N VAL A 122 8.59 -0.56 8.21
CA VAL A 122 9.10 0.31 7.15
C VAL A 122 10.37 1.00 7.64
N THR A 123 11.46 0.88 6.89
CA THR A 123 12.77 1.45 7.23
C THR A 123 13.06 2.71 6.43
N ASP A 124 13.42 2.54 5.19
CA ASP A 124 13.80 3.61 4.26
C ASP A 124 12.70 3.81 3.20
N LYS A 125 12.60 5.03 2.73
CA LYS A 125 11.65 5.43 1.71
C LYS A 125 12.39 6.21 0.63
N LEU A 126 12.30 5.74 -0.62
CA LEU A 126 12.98 6.36 -1.75
C LEU A 126 11.99 6.73 -2.85
N GLU A 127 12.13 7.94 -3.36
CA GLU A 127 11.48 8.37 -4.60
C GLU A 127 12.40 8.09 -5.78
N ASN A 128 11.82 7.58 -6.85
CA ASN A 128 12.56 7.23 -8.07
C ASN A 128 13.84 6.42 -7.75
N PRO A 129 13.70 5.23 -7.15
CA PRO A 129 14.84 4.48 -6.64
C PRO A 129 15.74 4.00 -7.79
N THR A 130 17.05 3.96 -7.54
CA THR A 130 17.99 3.21 -8.37
C THR A 130 17.92 1.74 -8.01
N TRP A 131 17.74 0.87 -8.98
CA TRP A 131 17.74 -0.57 -8.76
C TRP A 131 19.13 -1.17 -8.92
N TYR A 132 19.62 -1.77 -7.85
CA TYR A 132 20.89 -2.49 -7.82
C TYR A 132 20.63 -3.99 -7.92
N LYS A 133 20.94 -4.59 -9.07
CA LYS A 133 20.89 -6.04 -9.29
C LYS A 133 22.31 -6.55 -9.51
N ALA A 134 22.59 -7.81 -9.17
CA ALA A 134 23.90 -8.42 -9.43
C ALA A 134 24.30 -8.22 -10.92
N GLY A 135 25.43 -7.50 -11.12
CA GLY A 135 25.96 -7.19 -12.44
C GLY A 135 25.29 -6.05 -13.21
N ALA A 136 24.31 -5.35 -12.62
CA ALA A 136 23.64 -4.23 -13.29
C ALA A 136 23.15 -3.16 -12.31
N VAL A 137 23.22 -1.89 -12.75
CA VAL A 137 22.61 -0.74 -12.07
C VAL A 137 21.61 -0.10 -13.00
N LYS A 138 20.35 -0.01 -12.58
CA LYS A 138 19.27 0.61 -13.36
C LYS A 138 18.86 1.91 -12.67
N LYS A 139 19.06 3.02 -13.39
CA LYS A 139 18.74 4.37 -12.90
C LYS A 139 17.23 4.62 -12.92
N PRO A 140 16.76 5.66 -12.18
CA PRO A 140 15.38 6.14 -12.31
C PRO A 140 15.03 6.44 -13.77
N GLY A 141 13.83 6.02 -14.20
CA GLY A 141 13.38 6.19 -15.59
C GLY A 141 13.97 5.21 -16.62
N ASP A 142 14.89 4.34 -16.21
CA ASP A 142 15.37 3.26 -17.08
C ASP A 142 14.21 2.26 -17.30
N LYS A 143 13.97 1.91 -18.58
CA LYS A 143 12.89 0.98 -18.97
C LYS A 143 12.98 -0.41 -18.31
N ASP A 144 14.16 -0.76 -17.81
CA ASP A 144 14.42 -2.03 -17.13
C ASP A 144 14.46 -1.91 -15.59
N ASN A 145 14.19 -0.71 -15.03
CA ASN A 145 14.14 -0.53 -13.59
C ASN A 145 12.83 -1.07 -13.02
N GLN A 146 12.87 -2.25 -12.43
CA GLN A 146 11.68 -2.94 -11.94
C GLN A 146 11.10 -2.37 -10.65
N LEU A 147 11.77 -1.41 -9.98
CA LEU A 147 11.29 -0.82 -8.72
C LEU A 147 10.20 0.24 -8.92
N GLY A 148 9.98 0.69 -10.16
CA GLY A 148 9.02 1.74 -10.44
C GLY A 148 9.39 3.08 -9.80
N THR A 149 8.39 3.85 -9.37
CA THR A 149 8.55 5.23 -8.91
C THR A 149 8.80 5.37 -7.41
N ARG A 150 8.49 4.35 -6.59
CA ARG A 150 8.63 4.39 -5.12
C ARG A 150 9.16 3.09 -4.57
N TRP A 151 9.92 3.22 -3.48
CA TRP A 151 10.43 2.13 -2.67
C TRP A 151 10.14 2.41 -1.19
N LEU A 152 9.57 1.44 -0.51
CA LEU A 152 9.46 1.38 0.95
C LEU A 152 10.23 0.12 1.40
N GLY A 153 11.44 0.30 1.92
CA GLY A 153 12.22 -0.79 2.50
C GLY A 153 11.55 -1.32 3.75
N ILE A 154 11.69 -2.62 4.01
CA ILE A 154 11.25 -3.22 5.27
C ILE A 154 12.45 -3.75 6.07
N SER A 155 12.28 -3.99 7.37
CA SER A 155 13.36 -4.45 8.24
C SER A 155 13.91 -5.86 7.89
N ALA A 156 13.26 -6.61 7.00
CA ALA A 156 13.86 -7.75 6.33
C ALA A 156 14.85 -7.25 5.27
N LYS A 157 16.15 -7.54 5.46
CA LYS A 157 17.22 -7.03 4.60
C LYS A 157 17.05 -7.42 3.14
N GLY A 158 16.99 -6.42 2.26
CA GLY A 158 16.87 -6.61 0.81
C GLY A 158 15.44 -6.77 0.31
N TYR A 159 14.43 -6.66 1.20
CA TYR A 159 13.02 -6.72 0.85
C TYR A 159 12.34 -5.36 1.02
N GLY A 160 11.32 -5.14 0.23
CA GLY A 160 10.52 -3.90 0.29
C GLY A 160 9.22 -4.00 -0.49
N ILE A 161 8.46 -2.93 -0.41
CA ILE A 161 7.24 -2.68 -1.18
C ILE A 161 7.58 -1.61 -2.21
N HIS A 162 7.25 -1.82 -3.49
CA HIS A 162 7.67 -0.91 -4.54
C HIS A 162 6.69 -0.89 -5.72
N GLY A 163 6.83 0.13 -6.59
CA GLY A 163 6.10 0.24 -7.83
C GLY A 163 6.51 -0.81 -8.88
N THR A 164 6.05 -0.66 -10.12
CA THR A 164 6.37 -1.61 -11.19
C THR A 164 6.39 -0.94 -12.56
N ILE A 165 7.14 -1.54 -13.48
CA ILE A 165 7.05 -1.31 -14.92
C ILE A 165 6.23 -2.39 -15.64
N GLU A 166 5.74 -3.40 -14.90
CA GLU A 166 4.98 -4.56 -15.40
C GLU A 166 3.64 -4.70 -14.67
N PRO A 167 2.72 -3.73 -14.78
CA PRO A 167 1.45 -3.74 -14.03
C PRO A 167 0.53 -4.90 -14.41
N GLU A 168 0.69 -5.48 -15.60
CA GLU A 168 -0.07 -6.65 -16.09
C GLU A 168 0.24 -7.95 -15.33
N LYS A 169 1.33 -7.97 -14.55
CA LYS A 169 1.73 -9.12 -13.73
C LYS A 169 1.24 -9.05 -12.29
N LEU A 170 0.46 -8.03 -11.93
CA LEU A 170 -0.09 -7.93 -10.58
C LEU A 170 -1.10 -9.05 -10.29
N GLY A 171 -1.23 -9.41 -9.02
CA GLY A 171 -2.03 -10.54 -8.57
C GLY A 171 -1.35 -11.90 -8.70
N GLN A 172 -0.04 -11.94 -8.97
CA GLN A 172 0.72 -13.18 -9.20
C GLN A 172 1.98 -13.24 -8.33
N GLN A 173 2.47 -14.44 -8.07
CA GLN A 173 3.76 -14.67 -7.40
C GLN A 173 4.89 -14.69 -8.44
N VAL A 174 5.45 -13.54 -8.77
CA VAL A 174 6.40 -13.35 -9.90
C VAL A 174 7.65 -12.56 -9.55
N THR A 175 7.79 -12.07 -8.31
CA THR A 175 8.96 -11.30 -7.89
C THR A 175 10.06 -12.19 -7.30
N ALA A 176 11.22 -11.60 -7.01
CA ALA A 176 12.28 -12.29 -6.28
C ALA A 176 12.06 -12.28 -4.75
N GLY A 177 10.87 -11.83 -4.29
CA GLY A 177 10.49 -11.79 -2.89
C GLY A 177 9.98 -10.44 -2.39
N CYS A 178 10.20 -9.33 -3.14
CA CYS A 178 9.58 -8.05 -2.81
C CYS A 178 8.08 -8.04 -3.09
N VAL A 179 7.37 -7.12 -2.46
CA VAL A 179 5.96 -6.84 -2.74
C VAL A 179 5.89 -5.76 -3.80
N ARG A 180 5.27 -6.06 -4.93
CA ARG A 180 5.15 -5.19 -6.09
C ARG A 180 3.72 -4.70 -6.25
N MET A 181 3.52 -3.41 -6.53
CA MET A 181 2.21 -2.79 -6.73
C MET A 181 2.24 -1.78 -7.88
N LYS A 182 1.10 -1.23 -8.29
CA LYS A 182 1.07 -0.17 -9.31
C LYS A 182 1.84 1.06 -8.82
N ASN A 183 2.42 1.83 -9.74
CA ASN A 183 3.18 3.03 -9.39
C ASN A 183 2.33 4.05 -8.63
N GLU A 184 1.12 4.32 -9.10
CA GLU A 184 0.19 5.28 -8.49
C GLU A 184 -0.20 4.86 -7.07
N GLU A 185 -0.41 3.56 -6.86
CA GLU A 185 -0.72 2.98 -5.54
C GLU A 185 0.50 3.00 -4.62
N ALA A 186 1.70 2.75 -5.14
CA ALA A 186 2.96 2.86 -4.40
C ALA A 186 3.24 4.32 -3.99
N GLU A 187 2.92 5.29 -4.84
CA GLU A 187 3.00 6.72 -4.54
C GLU A 187 2.01 7.11 -3.44
N GLU A 188 0.78 6.63 -3.51
CA GLU A 188 -0.21 6.85 -2.46
C GLU A 188 0.26 6.25 -1.13
N LEU A 189 0.62 4.96 -1.11
CA LEU A 189 1.11 4.28 0.09
C LEU A 189 2.33 4.99 0.69
N TYR A 190 3.28 5.36 -0.17
CA TYR A 190 4.47 6.13 0.20
C TYR A 190 4.10 7.44 0.88
N SER A 191 3.14 8.19 0.35
CA SER A 191 2.72 9.48 0.90
C SER A 191 2.07 9.37 2.28
N LEU A 192 1.35 8.26 2.54
CA LEU A 192 0.58 8.07 3.77
C LEU A 192 1.40 7.47 4.92
N VAL A 193 2.35 6.56 4.62
CA VAL A 193 3.00 5.68 5.59
C VAL A 193 4.33 6.27 6.06
N PRO A 194 4.48 6.59 7.37
CA PRO A 194 5.77 7.05 7.92
C PRO A 194 6.75 5.87 8.12
N PRO A 195 8.07 6.14 8.16
CA PRO A 195 9.03 5.15 8.65
C PRO A 195 8.68 4.67 10.06
N GLY A 196 8.96 3.40 10.35
CA GLY A 196 8.59 2.76 11.62
C GLY A 196 7.21 2.09 11.61
N THR A 197 6.39 2.28 10.55
CA THR A 197 5.10 1.60 10.40
C THR A 197 5.28 0.08 10.38
N ASP A 198 4.43 -0.64 11.12
CA ASP A 198 4.43 -2.10 11.15
C ASP A 198 3.95 -2.69 9.82
N VAL A 199 4.65 -3.73 9.35
CA VAL A 199 4.33 -4.49 8.14
C VAL A 199 4.24 -5.95 8.52
N THR A 200 3.04 -6.51 8.49
CA THR A 200 2.82 -7.94 8.68
C THR A 200 2.65 -8.61 7.32
N ILE A 201 3.41 -9.68 7.08
CA ILE A 201 3.31 -10.50 5.87
C ILE A 201 2.91 -11.91 6.30
N GLN A 202 1.85 -12.41 5.73
CA GLN A 202 1.28 -13.74 6.02
C GLN A 202 1.00 -14.51 4.72
N ASP A 203 0.80 -15.84 4.89
CA ASP A 203 0.31 -16.73 3.83
C ASP A 203 -1.20 -16.65 3.70
#